data_c14243efd04995a4ab8f7d91d1f32078
#
_entry.id   c14243efd04995a4ab8f7d91d1f32078
#
_cell.length_a   1.000
_cell.length_b   1.000
_cell.length_c   1.000
_cell.angle_alpha   90.00
_cell.angle_beta   90.00
_cell.angle_gamma   90.00
#
_symmetry.space_group_name_H-M   'P 1'
#
loop_
_entity.id
_entity.type
_entity.pdbx_description
1 polymer ?
#
loop_
_entity_poly.entity_id
_entity_poly.type
_entity_poly.pdbx_seq_one_letter_code
_entity_poly.pdbx_strand_id
1 'polypeptide(L)'
;MHKQLLIKKLLRYTRNLLIFFFASTLLAVIIYRFMPVYVTPLMVIRSVQQVFSGDKPTWKHTWVSFDKISPTLPMAVIASEDNRFAEHNGFDLVEIKKAMKENETRKRKRGASTISQQTAKNVFLWPQSSWVRKGLEVYFTFLIELFWSKERIMEVYL
;
A
#
# COMPACT_ATOMS: atom_id res chain seq x y z
N MET A 1 -42.80 14.69 2.97
CA MET A 1 -42.21 15.01 1.63
C MET A 1 -40.74 15.50 1.75
N HIS A 2 -40.41 16.50 2.55
CA HIS A 2 -39.05 17.05 2.70
C HIS A 2 -37.99 16.02 3.15
N LYS A 3 -38.29 15.16 4.12
CA LYS A 3 -37.40 14.11 4.65
C LYS A 3 -36.99 13.06 3.59
N GLN A 4 -37.92 12.68 2.72
CA GLN A 4 -37.61 11.73 1.63
C GLN A 4 -36.71 12.36 0.56
N LEU A 5 -36.85 13.66 0.31
CA LEU A 5 -36.01 14.39 -0.64
C LEU A 5 -34.57 14.51 -0.12
N LEU A 6 -34.40 14.75 1.17
CA LEU A 6 -33.08 14.79 1.82
C LEU A 6 -32.38 13.43 1.77
N ILE A 7 -33.10 12.34 2.07
CA ILE A 7 -32.55 10.98 1.98
C ILE A 7 -32.11 10.67 0.55
N LYS A 8 -32.92 10.98 -0.46
CA LYS A 8 -32.53 10.77 -1.88
C LYS A 8 -31.29 11.57 -2.29
N LYS A 9 -31.16 12.82 -1.81
CA LYS A 9 -29.96 13.63 -2.05
C LYS A 9 -28.75 13.02 -1.37
N LEU A 10 -28.85 12.64 -0.09
CA LEU A 10 -27.76 12.00 0.66
C LEU A 10 -27.29 10.71 -0.05
N LEU A 11 -28.20 9.83 -0.41
CA LEU A 11 -27.87 8.59 -1.13
C LEU A 11 -27.16 8.87 -2.47
N ARG A 12 -27.59 9.91 -3.20
CA ARG A 12 -26.92 10.32 -4.44
C ARG A 12 -25.49 10.80 -4.20
N TYR A 13 -25.28 11.64 -3.19
CA TYR A 13 -23.94 12.12 -2.84
C TYR A 13 -23.03 10.99 -2.39
N THR A 14 -23.51 10.10 -1.51
CA THR A 14 -22.75 8.92 -1.05
C THR A 14 -22.36 8.04 -2.23
N ARG A 15 -23.31 7.72 -3.12
CA ARG A 15 -23.03 6.95 -4.33
C ARG A 15 -21.96 7.63 -5.21
N ASN A 16 -22.10 8.92 -5.47
CA ASN A 16 -21.15 9.64 -6.31
C ASN A 16 -19.76 9.70 -5.65
N LEU A 17 -19.67 9.86 -4.33
CA LEU A 17 -18.43 9.81 -3.58
C LEU A 17 -17.76 8.44 -3.69
N LEU A 18 -18.51 7.35 -3.55
CA LEU A 18 -17.99 5.99 -3.71
C LEU A 18 -17.49 5.75 -5.15
N ILE A 19 -18.26 6.15 -6.16
CA ILE A 19 -17.84 6.04 -7.57
C ILE A 19 -16.54 6.82 -7.79
N PHE A 20 -16.47 8.05 -7.30
CA PHE A 20 -15.26 8.88 -7.42
C PHE A 20 -14.06 8.22 -6.72
N PHE A 21 -14.26 7.70 -5.51
CA PHE A 21 -13.20 7.00 -4.77
C PHE A 21 -12.67 5.79 -5.56
N PHE A 22 -13.55 4.88 -5.98
CA PHE A 22 -13.11 3.69 -6.71
C PHE A 22 -12.52 4.02 -8.08
N ALA A 23 -13.08 4.98 -8.81
CA ALA A 23 -12.54 5.39 -10.10
C ALA A 23 -11.17 6.05 -9.97
N SER A 24 -10.99 6.97 -9.01
CA SER A 24 -9.71 7.66 -8.80
C SER A 24 -8.61 6.74 -8.30
N THR A 25 -8.93 5.82 -7.37
CA THR A 25 -7.95 4.86 -6.86
C THR A 25 -7.54 3.85 -7.92
N LEU A 26 -8.48 3.33 -8.71
CA LEU A 26 -8.20 2.45 -9.83
C LEU A 26 -7.33 3.16 -10.88
N LEU A 27 -7.66 4.39 -11.22
CA LEU A 27 -6.87 5.19 -12.15
C LEU A 27 -5.44 5.41 -11.63
N ALA A 28 -5.26 5.71 -10.35
CA ALA A 28 -3.95 5.87 -9.73
C ALA A 28 -3.13 4.57 -9.81
N VAL A 29 -3.73 3.42 -9.53
CA VAL A 29 -3.06 2.11 -9.64
C VAL A 29 -2.64 1.84 -11.10
N ILE A 30 -3.50 2.14 -12.08
CA ILE A 30 -3.19 1.95 -13.50
C ILE A 30 -2.06 2.91 -13.95
N ILE A 31 -2.09 4.17 -13.52
CA ILE A 31 -1.03 5.13 -13.84
C ILE A 31 0.31 4.65 -13.26
N TYR A 32 0.35 4.27 -11.99
CA TYR A 32 1.57 3.80 -11.33
C TYR A 32 2.04 2.41 -11.79
N ARG A 33 1.25 1.70 -12.59
CA ARG A 33 1.73 0.52 -13.31
C ARG A 33 2.86 0.87 -14.29
N PHE A 34 2.78 2.04 -14.93
CA PHE A 34 3.65 2.41 -16.06
C PHE A 34 4.58 3.58 -15.74
N MET A 35 4.25 4.38 -14.76
CA MET A 35 5.01 5.58 -14.41
C MET A 35 5.80 5.41 -13.12
N PRO A 36 6.98 6.04 -13.00
CA PRO A 36 7.72 6.13 -11.74
C PRO A 36 6.88 6.73 -10.61
N VAL A 37 7.03 6.19 -9.40
CA VAL A 37 6.35 6.68 -8.21
C VAL A 37 7.22 7.74 -7.55
N TYR A 38 7.15 8.98 -8.01
CA TYR A 38 7.96 10.09 -7.46
C TYR A 38 7.44 10.65 -6.14
N VAL A 39 6.14 10.57 -5.91
CA VAL A 39 5.47 11.17 -4.76
C VAL A 39 4.44 10.20 -4.19
N THR A 40 4.47 10.02 -2.87
CA THR A 40 3.46 9.24 -2.16
C THR A 40 2.79 10.08 -1.06
N PRO A 41 1.56 9.75 -0.65
CA PRO A 41 0.91 10.38 0.51
C PRO A 41 1.79 10.34 1.76
N LEU A 42 2.53 9.24 1.96
CA LEU A 42 3.47 9.08 3.06
C LEU A 42 4.56 10.15 3.03
N MET A 43 5.17 10.39 1.86
CA MET A 43 6.23 11.41 1.69
C MET A 43 5.69 12.81 1.99
N VAL A 44 4.52 13.16 1.44
CA VAL A 44 3.88 14.46 1.69
C VAL A 44 3.60 14.66 3.19
N ILE A 45 2.99 13.66 3.84
CA ILE A 45 2.68 13.73 5.28
C ILE A 45 3.96 13.90 6.10
N ARG A 46 5.03 13.15 5.78
CA ARG A 46 6.32 13.26 6.48
C ARG A 46 6.95 14.64 6.31
N SER A 47 6.94 15.19 5.09
CA SER A 47 7.45 16.55 4.83
C SER A 47 6.67 17.62 5.62
N VAL A 48 5.34 17.50 5.64
CA VAL A 48 4.49 18.41 6.42
C VAL A 48 4.82 18.29 7.93
N GLN A 49 4.96 17.08 8.45
CA GLN A 49 5.33 16.85 9.85
C GLN A 49 6.69 17.50 10.19
N GLN A 50 7.70 17.37 9.32
CA GLN A 50 9.02 18.00 9.51
C GLN A 50 8.88 19.52 9.60
N VAL A 51 8.12 20.15 8.69
CA VAL A 51 7.90 21.60 8.75
C VAL A 51 7.27 22.02 10.08
N PHE A 52 6.25 21.30 10.57
CA PHE A 52 5.60 21.61 11.84
C PHE A 52 6.51 21.37 13.05
N SER A 53 7.50 20.48 12.95
CA SER A 53 8.53 20.25 13.99
C SER A 53 9.69 21.24 13.95
N GLY A 54 9.68 22.21 13.02
CA GLY A 54 10.74 23.18 12.85
C GLY A 54 11.95 22.66 12.05
N ASP A 55 11.85 21.45 11.50
CA ASP A 55 12.89 20.84 10.67
C ASP A 55 12.73 21.27 9.20
N LYS A 56 13.85 21.29 8.46
CA LYS A 56 13.79 21.47 7.00
C LYS A 56 13.24 20.21 6.36
N PRO A 57 12.20 20.30 5.51
CA PRO A 57 11.67 19.14 4.82
C PRO A 57 12.76 18.51 3.96
N THR A 58 13.04 17.23 4.21
CA THR A 58 14.07 16.50 3.48
C THR A 58 13.39 15.53 2.52
N TRP A 59 13.47 15.83 1.22
CA TRP A 59 12.96 14.97 0.17
C TRP A 59 14.12 14.21 -0.47
N LYS A 60 14.46 13.05 0.08
CA LYS A 60 15.52 12.20 -0.46
C LYS A 60 14.89 10.98 -1.12
N HIS A 61 14.46 11.13 -2.34
CA HIS A 61 13.95 10.02 -3.15
C HIS A 61 14.46 10.17 -4.58
N THR A 62 15.08 9.13 -5.10
CA THR A 62 15.54 9.04 -6.49
C THR A 62 14.99 7.75 -7.07
N TRP A 63 14.20 7.88 -8.12
CA TRP A 63 13.71 6.71 -8.84
C TRP A 63 14.85 6.06 -9.61
N VAL A 64 14.98 4.74 -9.44
CA VAL A 64 15.92 3.91 -10.20
C VAL A 64 15.11 2.81 -10.88
N SER A 65 15.23 2.67 -12.20
CA SER A 65 14.54 1.61 -12.93
C SER A 65 15.12 0.24 -12.58
N PHE A 66 14.29 -0.79 -12.64
CA PHE A 66 14.59 -2.13 -12.14
C PHE A 66 15.85 -2.75 -12.79
N ASP A 67 16.09 -2.48 -14.07
CA ASP A 67 17.27 -2.91 -14.82
C ASP A 67 18.61 -2.34 -14.28
N LYS A 68 18.54 -1.24 -13.54
CA LYS A 68 19.70 -0.59 -12.91
C LYS A 68 19.93 -1.02 -11.45
N ILE A 69 19.02 -1.81 -10.89
CA ILE A 69 19.12 -2.35 -9.55
C ILE A 69 19.93 -3.66 -9.61
N SER A 70 20.84 -3.86 -8.65
CA SER A 70 21.60 -5.12 -8.57
C SER A 70 20.64 -6.32 -8.50
N PRO A 71 20.80 -7.36 -9.34
CA PRO A 71 19.93 -8.54 -9.32
C PRO A 71 19.89 -9.27 -7.98
N THR A 72 20.90 -9.10 -7.15
CA THR A 72 20.97 -9.71 -5.80
C THR A 72 20.06 -9.03 -4.80
N LEU A 73 19.73 -7.73 -5.00
CA LEU A 73 18.91 -6.97 -4.05
C LEU A 73 17.46 -7.47 -3.97
N PRO A 74 16.73 -7.66 -5.08
CA PRO A 74 15.40 -8.27 -5.03
C PRO A 74 15.40 -9.64 -4.35
N MET A 75 16.40 -10.48 -4.62
CA MET A 75 16.51 -11.80 -3.98
C MET A 75 16.73 -11.72 -2.48
N ALA A 76 17.59 -10.80 -2.02
CA ALA A 76 17.81 -10.58 -0.60
C ALA A 76 16.55 -10.08 0.11
N VAL A 77 15.79 -9.18 -0.53
CA VAL A 77 14.52 -8.69 -0.01
C VAL A 77 13.48 -9.80 0.05
N ILE A 78 13.33 -10.61 -0.98
CA ILE A 78 12.41 -11.77 -0.99
C ILE A 78 12.77 -12.72 0.16
N ALA A 79 14.05 -13.05 0.31
CA ALA A 79 14.49 -13.97 1.36
C ALA A 79 14.25 -13.44 2.78
N SER A 80 14.32 -12.13 3.00
CA SER A 80 14.19 -11.52 4.32
C SER A 80 12.76 -11.12 4.68
N GLU A 81 11.97 -10.63 3.72
CA GLU A 81 10.66 -10.03 3.95
C GLU A 81 9.50 -10.95 3.57
N ASP A 82 9.65 -11.72 2.47
CA ASP A 82 8.55 -12.47 1.88
C ASP A 82 9.09 -13.59 0.98
N ASN A 83 9.61 -14.65 1.57
CA ASN A 83 10.29 -15.74 0.86
C ASN A 83 9.39 -16.51 -0.13
N ARG A 84 8.08 -16.30 -0.05
CA ARG A 84 7.09 -16.89 -0.94
C ARG A 84 6.42 -15.87 -1.87
N PHE A 85 7.04 -14.72 -2.07
CA PHE A 85 6.49 -13.60 -2.86
C PHE A 85 5.98 -14.02 -4.24
N ALA A 86 6.64 -14.94 -4.91
CA ALA A 86 6.25 -15.44 -6.22
C ALA A 86 5.09 -16.47 -6.20
N GLU A 87 4.78 -17.03 -5.02
CA GLU A 87 3.81 -18.13 -4.88
C GLU A 87 2.40 -17.67 -4.51
N HIS A 88 2.24 -16.44 -4.01
CA HIS A 88 0.95 -15.92 -3.56
C HIS A 88 0.55 -14.65 -4.30
N ASN A 89 -0.74 -14.31 -4.26
CA ASN A 89 -1.31 -13.10 -4.84
C ASN A 89 -1.59 -12.04 -3.76
N GLY A 90 -0.51 -11.48 -3.22
CA GLY A 90 -0.56 -10.38 -2.25
C GLY A 90 -0.74 -10.77 -0.79
N PHE A 91 -1.24 -11.99 -0.50
CA PHE A 91 -1.47 -12.46 0.86
C PHE A 91 -0.88 -13.86 1.04
N ASP A 92 0.15 -14.01 1.87
CA ASP A 92 0.66 -15.32 2.23
C ASP A 92 -0.13 -15.92 3.40
N LEU A 93 -1.15 -16.70 3.06
CA LEU A 93 -2.01 -17.37 4.04
C LEU A 93 -1.26 -18.40 4.89
N VAL A 94 -0.16 -18.96 4.38
CA VAL A 94 0.67 -19.93 5.11
C VAL A 94 1.45 -19.21 6.19
N GLU A 95 2.14 -18.12 5.84
CA GLU A 95 2.88 -17.32 6.82
C GLU A 95 1.95 -16.59 7.80
N ILE A 96 0.76 -16.17 7.37
CA ILE A 96 -0.26 -15.61 8.29
C ILE A 96 -0.65 -16.65 9.35
N LYS A 97 -0.99 -17.88 8.95
CA LYS A 97 -1.35 -18.96 9.89
C LYS A 97 -0.19 -19.29 10.83
N LYS A 98 1.03 -19.36 10.32
CA LYS A 98 2.23 -19.62 11.09
C LYS A 98 2.49 -18.50 12.11
N ALA A 99 2.42 -17.23 11.68
CA ALA A 99 2.57 -16.10 12.57
C ALA A 99 1.49 -16.05 13.67
N MET A 100 0.23 -16.38 13.33
CA MET A 100 -0.84 -16.49 14.34
C MET A 100 -0.50 -17.50 15.41
N LYS A 101 -0.09 -18.72 15.02
CA LYS A 101 0.28 -19.81 15.95
C LYS A 101 1.50 -19.42 16.80
N GLU A 102 2.55 -18.86 16.20
CA GLU A 102 3.73 -18.41 16.94
C GLU A 102 3.40 -17.27 17.92
N ASN A 103 2.46 -16.40 17.55
CA ASN A 103 2.06 -15.25 18.35
C ASN A 103 1.24 -15.61 19.60
N GLU A 104 0.78 -16.85 19.73
CA GLU A 104 0.14 -17.34 20.96
C GLU A 104 1.14 -17.38 22.13
N THR A 105 2.39 -17.70 21.85
CA THR A 105 3.44 -17.89 22.87
C THR A 105 4.49 -16.76 22.89
N ARG A 106 4.58 -15.94 21.84
CA ARG A 106 5.59 -14.88 21.73
C ARG A 106 5.21 -13.64 22.53
N LYS A 107 6.16 -13.13 23.33
CA LYS A 107 6.03 -11.80 23.98
C LYS A 107 5.95 -10.65 22.94
N ARG A 108 6.78 -10.70 21.90
CA ARG A 108 6.77 -9.73 20.79
C ARG A 108 6.10 -10.37 19.58
N LYS A 109 4.96 -9.81 19.16
CA LYS A 109 4.20 -10.32 18.03
C LYS A 109 5.00 -10.23 16.73
N ARG A 110 4.99 -11.30 15.95
CA ARG A 110 5.55 -11.34 14.58
C ARG A 110 4.49 -10.89 13.59
N GLY A 111 4.87 -10.00 12.67
CA GLY A 111 4.06 -9.65 11.51
C GLY A 111 4.17 -10.71 10.40
N ALA A 112 3.18 -10.74 9.53
CA ALA A 112 3.18 -11.56 8.31
C ALA A 112 2.72 -10.71 7.12
N SER A 113 3.17 -9.45 7.06
CA SER A 113 2.86 -8.57 5.92
C SER A 113 3.81 -8.86 4.76
N THR A 114 3.24 -9.07 3.60
CA THR A 114 3.95 -9.36 2.35
C THR A 114 4.58 -8.11 1.73
N ILE A 115 5.48 -8.28 0.78
CA ILE A 115 6.05 -7.19 -0.04
C ILE A 115 4.93 -6.39 -0.70
N SER A 116 3.92 -7.05 -1.27
CA SER A 116 2.76 -6.38 -1.89
C SER A 116 1.97 -5.52 -0.92
N GLN A 117 1.71 -6.00 0.30
CA GLN A 117 1.04 -5.23 1.33
C GLN A 117 1.87 -4.01 1.77
N GLN A 118 3.17 -4.16 1.90
CA GLN A 118 4.08 -3.07 2.24
C GLN A 118 4.12 -2.02 1.12
N THR A 119 4.19 -2.45 -0.15
CA THR A 119 4.14 -1.56 -1.33
C THR A 119 2.81 -0.79 -1.36
N ALA A 120 1.68 -1.47 -1.27
CA ALA A 120 0.36 -0.85 -1.25
C ALA A 120 0.24 0.21 -0.14
N LYS A 121 0.69 -0.13 1.06
CA LYS A 121 0.70 0.79 2.20
C LYS A 121 1.56 2.03 1.93
N ASN A 122 2.77 1.87 1.45
CA ASN A 122 3.73 2.96 1.31
C ASN A 122 3.39 3.89 0.14
N VAL A 123 2.81 3.35 -0.93
CA VAL A 123 2.46 4.12 -2.14
C VAL A 123 1.14 4.87 -1.99
N PHE A 124 0.13 4.27 -1.36
CA PHE A 124 -1.24 4.81 -1.41
C PHE A 124 -1.78 5.31 -0.07
N LEU A 125 -1.12 4.99 1.07
CA LEU A 125 -1.72 5.21 2.38
C LEU A 125 -0.85 6.12 3.28
N TRP A 126 -1.39 6.43 4.44
CA TRP A 126 -0.77 7.26 5.47
C TRP A 126 -0.10 6.42 6.57
N PRO A 127 0.83 7.01 7.36
CA PRO A 127 1.67 6.24 8.30
C PRO A 127 0.93 5.73 9.55
N GLN A 128 -0.14 6.45 10.02
CA GLN A 128 -0.81 6.08 11.26
C GLN A 128 -1.56 4.76 11.14
N SER A 129 -1.41 3.89 12.13
CA SER A 129 -2.11 2.60 12.16
C SER A 129 -3.57 2.80 12.56
N SER A 130 -4.50 2.23 11.77
CA SER A 130 -5.92 2.15 12.07
C SER A 130 -6.55 0.98 11.33
N TRP A 131 -7.71 0.51 11.80
CA TRP A 131 -8.46 -0.55 11.12
C TRP A 131 -8.91 -0.13 9.72
N VAL A 132 -9.31 1.14 9.54
CA VAL A 132 -9.67 1.69 8.23
C VAL A 132 -8.47 1.63 7.28
N ARG A 133 -7.30 2.10 7.73
CA ARG A 133 -6.07 2.01 6.92
C ARG A 133 -5.74 0.56 6.58
N LYS A 134 -5.92 -0.39 7.52
CA LYS A 134 -5.67 -1.81 7.24
C LYS A 134 -6.64 -2.37 6.21
N GLY A 135 -7.91 -1.99 6.23
CA GLY A 135 -8.87 -2.34 5.20
C GLY A 135 -8.50 -1.78 3.82
N LEU A 136 -8.03 -0.52 3.76
CA LEU A 136 -7.54 0.08 2.52
C LEU A 136 -6.22 -0.57 2.04
N GLU A 137 -5.36 -1.00 2.93
CA GLU A 137 -4.16 -1.77 2.59
C GLU A 137 -4.52 -3.07 1.87
N VAL A 138 -5.51 -3.81 2.38
CA VAL A 138 -6.03 -5.02 1.71
C VAL A 138 -6.59 -4.68 0.33
N TYR A 139 -7.39 -3.62 0.22
CA TYR A 139 -7.95 -3.16 -1.04
C TYR A 139 -6.88 -2.81 -2.08
N PHE A 140 -5.89 -1.99 -1.72
CA PHE A 140 -4.82 -1.61 -2.65
C PHE A 140 -3.87 -2.78 -2.95
N THR A 141 -3.63 -3.68 -2.00
CA THR A 141 -2.87 -4.92 -2.25
C THR A 141 -3.54 -5.76 -3.33
N PHE A 142 -4.86 -5.96 -3.23
CA PHE A 142 -5.63 -6.66 -4.25
C PHE A 142 -5.51 -5.96 -5.62
N LEU A 143 -5.62 -4.64 -5.68
CA LEU A 143 -5.53 -3.90 -6.93
C LEU A 143 -4.14 -4.00 -7.57
N ILE A 144 -3.06 -3.81 -6.81
CA ILE A 144 -1.71 -3.91 -7.38
C ILE A 144 -1.39 -5.33 -7.84
N GLU A 145 -1.82 -6.36 -7.14
CA GLU A 145 -1.64 -7.75 -7.59
C GLU A 145 -2.45 -8.07 -8.86
N LEU A 146 -3.62 -7.45 -9.01
CA LEU A 146 -4.44 -7.64 -10.21
C LEU A 146 -3.87 -6.94 -11.44
N PHE A 147 -3.29 -5.73 -11.25
CA PHE A 147 -2.90 -4.88 -12.38
C PHE A 147 -1.38 -4.81 -12.59
N TRP A 148 -0.52 -5.09 -11.61
CA TRP A 148 0.93 -5.01 -11.71
C TRP A 148 1.55 -6.40 -11.82
N SER A 149 2.69 -6.53 -12.49
CA SER A 149 3.51 -7.73 -12.39
C SER A 149 4.25 -7.79 -11.05
N LYS A 150 4.68 -8.97 -10.65
CA LYS A 150 5.54 -9.15 -9.46
C LYS A 150 6.82 -8.32 -9.55
N GLU A 151 7.39 -8.26 -10.75
CA GLU A 151 8.55 -7.43 -11.04
C GLU A 151 8.27 -5.95 -10.80
N ARG A 152 7.10 -5.45 -11.27
CA ARG A 152 6.70 -4.06 -11.02
C ARG A 152 6.45 -3.76 -9.54
N ILE A 153 5.84 -4.68 -8.82
CA ILE A 153 5.65 -4.53 -7.37
C ILE A 153 7.00 -4.43 -6.66
N MET A 154 7.96 -5.28 -7.04
CA MET A 154 9.32 -5.28 -6.49
C MET A 154 10.08 -4.00 -6.85
N GLU A 155 9.98 -3.52 -8.09
CA GLU A 155 10.59 -2.26 -8.54
C GLU A 155 10.13 -1.05 -7.71
N VAL A 156 8.83 -1.01 -7.41
CA VAL A 156 8.24 0.08 -6.60
C VAL A 156 8.55 -0.09 -5.11
N TYR A 157 8.75 -1.32 -4.66
CA TYR A 157 9.13 -1.63 -3.28
C TYR A 157 10.54 -1.13 -2.96
N LEU A 158 11.51 -1.33 -3.88
CA LEU A 158 12.92 -0.97 -3.76
C LEU A 158 13.20 0.50 -3.95
#